data_92eb4290716b01eac8578e8cb9392815
#
_entry.id   92eb4290716b01eac8578e8cb9392815
#
_cell.length_a   1.000
_cell.length_b   1.000
_cell.length_c   1.000
_cell.angle_alpha   90.00
_cell.angle_beta   90.00
_cell.angle_gamma   90.00
#
_symmetry.space_group_name_H-M   'P 1'
#
loop_
_entity.id
_entity.type
_entity.pdbx_description
1 polymer ?
#
loop_
_entity_poly.entity_id
_entity_poly.type
_entity_poly.pdbx_seq_one_letter_code
_entity_poly.pdbx_strand_id
1 'polypeptide(L)'
;MVNQSVTAARMIALDWGSTRLRAWLLADGGAILAERQNGDGASVLEGGAPGFDRALTALAGDWLKLGLPTLACGMVGSAHGWREAAYVACPARLDELHGHLVEVRTSGGAVVRIVPGLIDASPDVMRGEETQVVGLVHAHPALADNACVLMPGTHAKWVQLRHGTVTGFRTRMTGEVYALLRSHSVLARLMSRDDTGWHPDAFEAGVDAARRGAGADLLGQLFAVRALGLTQRWPAAALADHLSGLLIGHELVCGLRQAQGPLVLVGEAALCERYVHALRSLDVVPTGVHANTAHLGLWQLGLQAAEVAA
;
A
#
# COMPACT_ATOMS: atom_id res chain seq x y z
N MET A 1 30.40 -12.38 10.18
CA MET A 1 29.27 -12.59 9.25
C MET A 1 28.77 -11.30 8.58
N VAL A 2 29.03 -10.10 9.10
CA VAL A 2 28.59 -8.82 8.51
C VAL A 2 29.30 -8.46 7.19
N ASN A 3 30.52 -8.96 6.97
CA ASN A 3 31.36 -8.52 5.84
C ASN A 3 31.03 -9.19 4.48
N GLN A 4 30.45 -10.38 4.45
CA GLN A 4 30.11 -11.06 3.19
C GLN A 4 28.79 -10.54 2.58
N SER A 5 27.84 -10.12 3.39
CA SER A 5 26.58 -9.55 2.92
C SER A 5 26.76 -8.21 2.21
N VAL A 6 27.72 -7.39 2.66
CA VAL A 6 27.99 -6.07 2.07
C VAL A 6 28.63 -6.17 0.68
N THR A 7 29.47 -7.18 0.43
CA THR A 7 30.13 -7.38 -0.87
C THR A 7 29.15 -7.82 -1.97
N ALA A 8 28.03 -8.45 -1.60
CA ALA A 8 26.99 -8.86 -2.52
C ALA A 8 25.93 -7.78 -2.76
N ALA A 9 25.98 -6.65 -2.05
CA ALA A 9 25.01 -5.57 -2.17
C ALA A 9 25.11 -4.87 -3.53
N ARG A 10 23.97 -4.55 -4.12
CA ARG A 10 23.84 -3.90 -5.42
C ARG A 10 23.00 -2.63 -5.39
N MET A 11 22.08 -2.51 -4.44
CA MET A 11 21.14 -1.39 -4.38
C MET A 11 20.65 -1.14 -2.97
N ILE A 12 20.32 0.11 -2.68
CA ILE A 12 19.55 0.51 -1.49
C ILE A 12 18.15 0.89 -1.96
N ALA A 13 17.13 0.24 -1.41
CA ALA A 13 15.73 0.48 -1.70
C ALA A 13 15.04 1.09 -0.47
N LEU A 14 14.24 2.15 -0.67
CA LEU A 14 13.57 2.88 0.39
C LEU A 14 12.06 2.94 0.13
N ASP A 15 11.26 2.37 1.02
CA ASP A 15 9.80 2.58 1.06
C ASP A 15 9.51 3.61 2.15
N TRP A 16 9.17 4.83 1.73
CA TRP A 16 8.98 5.96 2.63
C TRP A 16 7.51 6.36 2.69
N GLY A 17 6.78 5.66 3.54
CA GLY A 17 5.36 5.92 3.76
C GLY A 17 5.10 7.16 4.63
N SER A 18 3.82 7.40 4.95
CA SER A 18 3.41 8.53 5.79
C SER A 18 3.96 8.45 7.20
N THR A 19 3.98 7.24 7.80
CA THR A 19 4.33 7.03 9.22
C THR A 19 5.61 6.25 9.45
N ARG A 20 6.16 5.61 8.41
CA ARG A 20 7.34 4.72 8.51
C ARG A 20 8.29 4.96 7.35
N LEU A 21 9.58 4.84 7.66
CA LEU A 21 10.66 4.68 6.69
C LEU A 21 11.19 3.26 6.80
N ARG A 22 11.18 2.53 5.69
CA ARG A 22 11.79 1.21 5.55
C ARG A 22 12.89 1.26 4.53
N ALA A 23 14.02 0.65 4.84
CA ALA A 23 15.19 0.56 3.96
C ALA A 23 15.63 -0.90 3.81
N TRP A 24 15.93 -1.30 2.58
CA TRP A 24 16.51 -2.59 2.26
C TRP A 24 17.85 -2.44 1.57
N LEU A 25 18.79 -3.28 1.95
CA LEU A 25 20.02 -3.52 1.21
C LEU A 25 19.76 -4.75 0.34
N LEU A 26 19.84 -4.58 -0.99
CA LEU A 26 19.46 -5.60 -1.96
C LEU A 26 20.67 -6.17 -2.69
N ALA A 27 20.66 -7.49 -2.90
CA ALA A 27 21.55 -8.20 -3.82
C ALA A 27 20.92 -8.35 -5.20
N ASP A 28 21.62 -9.07 -6.10
CA ASP A 28 21.12 -9.43 -7.42
C ASP A 28 19.72 -10.09 -7.34
N GLY A 29 18.86 -9.76 -8.30
CA GLY A 29 17.47 -10.22 -8.32
C GLY A 29 16.56 -9.57 -7.28
N GLY A 30 17.00 -8.51 -6.58
CA GLY A 30 16.22 -7.84 -5.53
C GLY A 30 16.17 -8.63 -4.21
N ALA A 31 17.06 -9.61 -4.01
CA ALA A 31 17.10 -10.39 -2.78
C ALA A 31 17.52 -9.51 -1.59
N ILE A 32 16.78 -9.60 -0.48
CA ILE A 32 17.02 -8.79 0.72
C ILE A 32 18.20 -9.36 1.51
N LEU A 33 19.27 -8.56 1.63
CA LEU A 33 20.44 -8.88 2.48
C LEU A 33 20.25 -8.35 3.90
N ALA A 34 19.65 -7.18 4.03
CA ALA A 34 19.34 -6.55 5.31
C ALA A 34 18.14 -5.62 5.18
N GLU A 35 17.42 -5.48 6.27
CA GLU A 35 16.26 -4.57 6.39
C GLU A 35 16.41 -3.72 7.65
N ARG A 36 16.03 -2.45 7.55
CA ARG A 36 15.92 -1.49 8.65
C ARG A 36 14.63 -0.72 8.52
N GLN A 37 14.04 -0.35 9.64
CA GLN A 37 12.85 0.50 9.66
C GLN A 37 12.78 1.34 10.93
N ASN A 38 12.10 2.47 10.83
CA ASN A 38 11.80 3.34 11.96
C ASN A 38 10.47 4.09 11.76
N GLY A 39 10.13 4.97 12.72
CA GLY A 39 8.90 5.78 12.69
C GLY A 39 9.02 7.10 11.93
N ASP A 40 10.11 7.36 11.20
CA ASP A 40 10.37 8.63 10.51
C ASP A 40 9.66 8.69 9.15
N GLY A 41 8.36 8.44 9.12
CA GLY A 41 7.54 8.60 7.91
C GLY A 41 7.42 10.06 7.49
N ALA A 42 7.10 10.26 6.21
CA ALA A 42 7.09 11.60 5.59
C ALA A 42 6.13 12.60 6.25
N SER A 43 5.04 12.13 6.86
CA SER A 43 4.04 12.99 7.51
C SER A 43 4.37 13.37 8.97
N VAL A 44 5.37 12.70 9.56
CA VAL A 44 5.79 12.98 10.94
C VAL A 44 7.14 13.68 11.02
N LEU A 45 7.87 13.78 9.90
CA LEU A 45 9.15 14.46 9.84
C LEU A 45 8.97 15.98 9.88
N GLU A 46 9.77 16.61 10.72
CA GLU A 46 9.87 18.06 10.80
C GLU A 46 11.16 18.58 10.14
N GLY A 47 11.15 19.84 9.73
CA GLY A 47 12.33 20.53 9.18
C GLY A 47 12.54 20.36 7.69
N GLY A 48 11.53 19.92 6.94
CA GLY A 48 11.58 19.86 5.47
C GLY A 48 12.70 18.97 4.94
N ALA A 49 13.32 19.34 3.81
CA ALA A 49 14.37 18.54 3.17
C ALA A 49 15.54 18.15 4.10
N PRO A 50 16.06 19.01 5.01
CA PRO A 50 17.05 18.59 6.00
C PRO A 50 16.56 17.54 6.98
N GLY A 51 15.25 17.49 7.27
CA GLY A 51 14.63 16.45 8.11
C GLY A 51 14.73 15.07 7.47
N PHE A 52 14.37 14.98 6.19
CA PHE A 52 14.49 13.74 5.42
C PHE A 52 15.94 13.25 5.32
N ASP A 53 16.88 14.15 5.08
CA ASP A 53 18.31 13.81 5.00
C ASP A 53 18.83 13.25 6.32
N ARG A 54 18.50 13.88 7.46
CA ARG A 54 18.87 13.37 8.79
C ARG A 54 18.26 12.01 9.07
N ALA A 55 16.96 11.81 8.78
CA ALA A 55 16.27 10.55 9.00
C ALA A 55 16.91 9.41 8.20
N LEU A 56 17.19 9.64 6.91
CA LEU A 56 17.86 8.65 6.07
C LEU A 56 19.29 8.35 6.55
N THR A 57 20.03 9.39 6.91
CA THR A 57 21.40 9.24 7.42
C THR A 57 21.42 8.46 8.74
N ALA A 58 20.47 8.72 9.63
CA ALA A 58 20.34 7.98 10.88
C ALA A 58 20.01 6.50 10.66
N LEU A 59 19.12 6.18 9.71
CA LEU A 59 18.69 4.81 9.44
C LEU A 59 19.71 4.01 8.63
N ALA A 60 20.28 4.60 7.57
CA ALA A 60 21.04 3.88 6.55
C ALA A 60 22.34 4.61 6.11
N GLY A 61 22.88 5.54 6.91
CA GLY A 61 24.05 6.33 6.54
C GLY A 61 25.32 5.52 6.27
N ASP A 62 25.49 4.38 6.93
CA ASP A 62 26.57 3.44 6.65
C ASP A 62 26.39 2.73 5.29
N TRP A 63 25.16 2.44 4.87
CA TRP A 63 24.88 1.88 3.55
C TRP A 63 25.11 2.92 2.44
N LEU A 64 24.73 4.19 2.67
CA LEU A 64 24.94 5.27 1.70
C LEU A 64 26.42 5.45 1.35
N LYS A 65 27.34 5.17 2.28
CA LYS A 65 28.80 5.22 2.05
C LYS A 65 29.30 4.15 1.08
N LEU A 66 28.47 3.14 0.77
CA LEU A 66 28.83 2.10 -0.21
C LEU A 66 28.76 2.63 -1.66
N GLY A 67 28.18 3.81 -1.88
CA GLY A 67 28.04 4.40 -3.21
C GLY A 67 27.10 3.63 -4.15
N LEU A 68 26.20 2.82 -3.59
CA LEU A 68 25.26 2.01 -4.35
C LEU A 68 24.11 2.87 -4.91
N PRO A 69 23.51 2.51 -6.06
CA PRO A 69 22.25 3.09 -6.51
C PRO A 69 21.22 3.07 -5.38
N THR A 70 20.58 4.22 -5.14
CA THR A 70 19.59 4.37 -4.08
C THR A 70 18.29 4.89 -4.68
N LEU A 71 17.21 4.11 -4.55
CA LEU A 71 15.88 4.46 -5.02
C LEU A 71 14.90 4.54 -3.84
N ALA A 72 13.95 5.46 -3.94
CA ALA A 72 12.90 5.66 -2.93
C ALA A 72 11.52 5.73 -3.59
N CYS A 73 10.52 5.11 -2.98
CA CYS A 73 9.12 5.25 -3.37
C CYS A 73 8.27 5.77 -2.21
N GLY A 74 7.03 6.13 -2.48
CA GLY A 74 6.07 6.55 -1.48
C GLY A 74 6.05 8.05 -1.21
N MET A 75 5.60 8.43 -0.02
CA MET A 75 5.29 9.82 0.34
C MET A 75 6.49 10.77 0.34
N VAL A 76 7.71 10.26 0.30
CA VAL A 76 8.93 11.04 0.11
C VAL A 76 8.90 11.90 -1.17
N GLY A 77 8.16 11.44 -2.19
CA GLY A 77 7.95 12.14 -3.48
C GLY A 77 6.68 13.00 -3.55
N SER A 78 5.96 13.20 -2.45
CA SER A 78 4.79 14.09 -2.42
C SER A 78 5.17 15.56 -2.41
N ALA A 79 4.19 16.46 -2.61
CA ALA A 79 4.39 17.91 -2.53
C ALA A 79 4.95 18.38 -1.17
N HIS A 80 4.68 17.61 -0.10
CA HIS A 80 5.22 17.84 1.25
C HIS A 80 6.36 16.88 1.61
N GLY A 81 6.84 16.09 0.65
CA GLY A 81 7.95 15.16 0.82
C GLY A 81 9.33 15.83 0.71
N TRP A 82 10.35 15.00 0.56
CA TRP A 82 11.72 15.49 0.38
C TRP A 82 11.92 16.29 -0.91
N ARG A 83 11.42 15.74 -2.00
CA ARG A 83 11.39 16.35 -3.33
C ARG A 83 10.15 15.85 -4.06
N GLU A 84 9.35 16.78 -4.56
CA GLU A 84 8.18 16.41 -5.33
C GLU A 84 8.58 15.71 -6.65
N ALA A 85 8.05 14.50 -6.84
CA ALA A 85 8.09 13.76 -8.09
C ALA A 85 6.70 13.88 -8.74
N ALA A 86 6.62 14.47 -9.90
CA ALA A 86 5.34 14.67 -10.61
C ALA A 86 4.65 13.33 -10.87
N TYR A 87 3.31 13.33 -10.88
CA TYR A 87 2.53 12.16 -11.23
C TYR A 87 2.63 11.85 -12.73
N VAL A 88 2.72 10.56 -13.07
CA VAL A 88 2.55 10.06 -14.45
C VAL A 88 1.08 9.75 -14.66
N ALA A 89 0.51 10.24 -15.77
CA ALA A 89 -0.91 10.04 -16.08
C ALA A 89 -1.19 8.61 -16.58
N CYS A 90 -2.29 8.01 -16.11
CA CYS A 90 -2.80 6.78 -16.69
C CYS A 90 -3.47 7.04 -18.06
N PRO A 91 -3.34 6.10 -19.03
CA PRO A 91 -2.63 4.82 -18.96
C PRO A 91 -1.11 4.98 -18.84
N ALA A 92 -0.49 4.30 -17.86
CA ALA A 92 0.93 4.40 -17.57
C ALA A 92 1.61 3.03 -17.72
N ARG A 93 2.62 2.95 -18.57
CA ARG A 93 3.42 1.73 -18.72
C ARG A 93 4.38 1.59 -17.55
N LEU A 94 4.41 0.40 -16.94
CA LEU A 94 5.24 0.12 -15.78
C LEU A 94 6.74 0.19 -16.10
N ASP A 95 7.13 -0.20 -17.31
CA ASP A 95 8.51 -0.20 -17.79
C ASP A 95 9.03 1.20 -18.19
N GLU A 96 8.17 2.20 -18.27
CA GLU A 96 8.55 3.60 -18.57
C GLU A 96 8.70 4.47 -17.32
N LEU A 97 8.26 3.99 -16.15
CA LEU A 97 8.31 4.79 -14.90
C LEU A 97 9.73 5.20 -14.51
N HIS A 98 10.74 4.40 -14.86
CA HIS A 98 12.14 4.70 -14.61
C HIS A 98 12.60 6.01 -15.30
N GLY A 99 11.98 6.41 -16.41
CA GLY A 99 12.27 7.66 -17.11
C GLY A 99 11.78 8.93 -16.39
N HIS A 100 10.99 8.78 -15.34
CA HIS A 100 10.39 9.88 -14.56
C HIS A 100 10.96 10.00 -13.14
N LEU A 101 12.06 9.33 -12.83
CA LEU A 101 12.72 9.41 -11.54
C LEU A 101 13.24 10.82 -11.27
N VAL A 102 13.05 11.29 -10.03
CA VAL A 102 13.52 12.61 -9.60
C VAL A 102 14.70 12.45 -8.63
N GLU A 103 15.79 13.15 -8.89
CA GLU A 103 16.99 13.06 -8.05
C GLU A 103 16.96 14.07 -6.90
N VAL A 104 17.39 13.64 -5.73
CA VAL A 104 17.76 14.49 -4.60
C VAL A 104 19.13 14.06 -4.08
N ARG A 105 19.89 15.00 -3.54
CA ARG A 105 21.22 14.72 -2.94
C ARG A 105 21.14 14.88 -1.43
N THR A 106 21.73 13.92 -0.73
CA THR A 106 21.96 14.03 0.71
C THR A 106 23.06 15.04 0.98
N SER A 107 23.15 15.56 2.20
CA SER A 107 24.28 16.40 2.64
C SER A 107 25.64 15.67 2.55
N GLY A 108 25.63 14.34 2.64
CA GLY A 108 26.79 13.48 2.43
C GLY A 108 27.15 13.21 0.96
N GLY A 109 26.39 13.79 -0.01
CA GLY A 109 26.65 13.66 -1.45
C GLY A 109 26.04 12.44 -2.12
N ALA A 110 25.39 11.53 -1.40
CA ALA A 110 24.68 10.38 -1.99
C ALA A 110 23.47 10.86 -2.79
N VAL A 111 23.24 10.22 -3.95
CA VAL A 111 22.08 10.50 -4.81
C VAL A 111 20.96 9.52 -4.49
N VAL A 112 19.76 10.04 -4.21
CA VAL A 112 18.54 9.24 -4.04
C VAL A 112 17.61 9.57 -5.20
N ARG A 113 17.14 8.54 -5.92
CA ARG A 113 16.16 8.67 -7.00
C ARG A 113 14.78 8.32 -6.49
N ILE A 114 13.83 9.22 -6.66
CA ILE A 114 12.46 9.09 -6.14
C ILE A 114 11.54 8.71 -7.29
N VAL A 115 10.77 7.63 -7.09
CA VAL A 115 9.78 7.12 -8.05
C VAL A 115 8.57 8.06 -8.09
N PRO A 116 8.03 8.38 -9.28
CA PRO A 116 6.82 9.17 -9.41
C PRO A 116 5.59 8.38 -8.95
N GLY A 117 4.54 9.10 -8.53
CA GLY A 117 3.22 8.49 -8.37
C GLY A 117 2.46 8.40 -9.70
N LEU A 118 1.25 7.83 -9.66
CA LEU A 118 0.33 7.82 -10.81
C LEU A 118 -0.91 8.68 -10.52
N ILE A 119 -1.46 9.28 -11.59
CA ILE A 119 -2.74 9.99 -11.57
C ILE A 119 -3.70 9.39 -12.60
N ASP A 120 -4.94 9.14 -12.19
CA ASP A 120 -6.02 8.69 -13.08
C ASP A 120 -6.80 9.89 -13.64
N ALA A 121 -7.41 9.72 -14.80
CA ALA A 121 -8.24 10.76 -15.45
C ALA A 121 -9.48 11.14 -14.61
N SER A 122 -10.06 10.22 -13.84
CA SER A 122 -10.95 10.58 -12.73
C SER A 122 -10.07 11.06 -11.57
N PRO A 123 -10.50 12.03 -10.74
CA PRO A 123 -9.62 12.64 -9.74
C PRO A 123 -9.18 11.63 -8.67
N ASP A 124 -8.15 10.86 -8.99
CA ASP A 124 -7.56 9.85 -8.12
C ASP A 124 -6.04 9.81 -8.30
N VAL A 125 -5.30 9.55 -7.22
CA VAL A 125 -3.84 9.48 -7.21
C VAL A 125 -3.36 8.32 -6.34
N MET A 126 -2.20 7.76 -6.71
CA MET A 126 -1.48 6.83 -5.85
C MET A 126 0.01 7.14 -5.84
N ARG A 127 0.68 6.80 -4.73
CA ARG A 127 2.12 7.04 -4.58
C ARG A 127 2.73 6.02 -3.62
N GLY A 128 3.57 5.14 -4.19
CA GLY A 128 4.16 3.98 -3.54
C GLY A 128 3.54 2.67 -4.00
N GLU A 129 2.23 2.65 -4.24
CA GLU A 129 1.52 1.47 -4.72
C GLU A 129 1.91 1.10 -6.15
N GLU A 130 2.19 2.07 -7.03
CA GLU A 130 2.71 1.83 -8.38
C GLU A 130 4.01 1.03 -8.34
N THR A 131 4.88 1.31 -7.39
CA THR A 131 6.14 0.59 -7.18
C THR A 131 5.89 -0.84 -6.74
N GLN A 132 4.90 -1.08 -5.87
CA GLN A 132 4.50 -2.44 -5.50
C GLN A 132 3.92 -3.20 -6.69
N VAL A 133 3.17 -2.54 -7.57
CA VAL A 133 2.65 -3.16 -8.81
C VAL A 133 3.80 -3.55 -9.74
N VAL A 134 4.83 -2.71 -9.92
CA VAL A 134 6.05 -3.07 -10.66
C VAL A 134 6.70 -4.33 -10.06
N GLY A 135 6.84 -4.36 -8.73
CA GLY A 135 7.43 -5.50 -8.02
C GLY A 135 6.60 -6.78 -8.13
N LEU A 136 5.27 -6.67 -8.09
CA LEU A 136 4.36 -7.79 -8.31
C LEU A 136 4.53 -8.39 -9.71
N VAL A 137 4.56 -7.54 -10.73
CA VAL A 137 4.75 -7.98 -12.13
C VAL A 137 6.15 -8.56 -12.35
N HIS A 138 7.18 -8.00 -11.71
CA HIS A 138 8.53 -8.57 -11.75
C HIS A 138 8.57 -9.99 -11.19
N ALA A 139 7.92 -10.21 -10.04
CA ALA A 139 7.84 -11.54 -9.41
C ALA A 139 6.90 -12.52 -10.15
N HIS A 140 5.85 -12.01 -10.78
CA HIS A 140 4.79 -12.78 -11.44
C HIS A 140 4.47 -12.19 -12.81
N PRO A 141 5.34 -12.38 -13.84
CA PRO A 141 5.22 -11.72 -15.15
C PRO A 141 3.88 -11.95 -15.87
N ALA A 142 3.24 -13.09 -15.66
CA ALA A 142 1.95 -13.41 -16.25
C ALA A 142 0.83 -12.43 -15.85
N LEU A 143 0.93 -11.79 -14.68
CA LEU A 143 -0.04 -10.79 -14.22
C LEU A 143 0.02 -9.49 -15.03
N ALA A 144 1.11 -9.24 -15.75
CA ALA A 144 1.22 -8.07 -16.62
C ALA A 144 0.18 -8.06 -17.75
N ASP A 145 -0.24 -9.24 -18.23
CA ASP A 145 -1.16 -9.35 -19.35
C ASP A 145 -2.56 -8.84 -19.00
N ASN A 146 -3.11 -9.32 -17.90
CA ASN A 146 -4.42 -8.86 -17.38
C ASN A 146 -4.56 -9.22 -15.90
N ALA A 147 -4.73 -8.22 -15.05
CA ALA A 147 -5.03 -8.42 -13.63
C ALA A 147 -5.74 -7.21 -13.02
N CYS A 148 -6.55 -7.48 -12.00
CA CYS A 148 -7.01 -6.47 -11.05
C CYS A 148 -6.22 -6.65 -9.74
N VAL A 149 -5.41 -5.66 -9.38
CA VAL A 149 -4.61 -5.69 -8.15
C VAL A 149 -5.34 -4.91 -7.07
N LEU A 150 -5.80 -5.60 -6.05
CA LEU A 150 -6.38 -5.01 -4.84
C LEU A 150 -5.30 -4.89 -3.78
N MET A 151 -5.11 -3.67 -3.30
CA MET A 151 -4.11 -3.33 -2.28
C MET A 151 -4.82 -2.78 -1.04
N PRO A 152 -5.20 -3.65 -0.09
CA PRO A 152 -5.83 -3.22 1.16
C PRO A 152 -4.94 -2.29 1.97
N GLY A 153 -5.52 -1.24 2.55
CA GLY A 153 -4.77 -0.26 3.35
C GLY A 153 -5.66 0.82 3.94
N THR A 154 -5.03 1.87 4.47
CA THR A 154 -5.74 3.09 4.91
C THR A 154 -6.57 3.64 3.75
N HIS A 155 -5.96 3.71 2.57
CA HIS A 155 -6.58 4.05 1.29
C HIS A 155 -6.37 2.85 0.34
N ALA A 156 -7.32 1.92 0.34
CA ALA A 156 -7.25 0.74 -0.50
C ALA A 156 -7.25 1.10 -1.99
N LYS A 157 -6.39 0.46 -2.78
CA LYS A 157 -6.28 0.69 -4.23
C LYS A 157 -6.80 -0.51 -5.02
N TRP A 158 -7.56 -0.22 -6.05
CA TRP A 158 -8.01 -1.16 -7.06
C TRP A 158 -7.36 -0.79 -8.38
N VAL A 159 -6.28 -1.47 -8.74
CA VAL A 159 -5.44 -1.14 -9.90
C VAL A 159 -5.74 -2.11 -11.04
N GLN A 160 -6.06 -1.58 -12.21
CA GLN A 160 -6.30 -2.39 -13.40
C GLN A 160 -5.04 -2.44 -14.28
N LEU A 161 -4.54 -3.65 -14.51
CA LEU A 161 -3.39 -3.94 -15.36
C LEU A 161 -3.83 -4.55 -16.70
N ARG A 162 -3.22 -4.08 -17.79
CA ARG A 162 -3.30 -4.71 -19.12
C ARG A 162 -2.00 -4.51 -19.88
N HIS A 163 -1.41 -5.60 -20.37
CA HIS A 163 -0.19 -5.60 -21.19
C HIS A 163 0.92 -4.72 -20.60
N GLY A 164 1.22 -4.90 -19.31
CA GLY A 164 2.25 -4.13 -18.59
C GLY A 164 1.90 -2.66 -18.32
N THR A 165 0.65 -2.27 -18.55
CA THR A 165 0.17 -0.90 -18.39
C THR A 165 -0.86 -0.81 -17.27
N VAL A 166 -0.71 0.13 -16.36
CA VAL A 166 -1.79 0.54 -15.45
C VAL A 166 -2.78 1.36 -16.27
N THR A 167 -3.92 0.77 -16.63
CA THR A 167 -4.94 1.44 -17.45
C THR A 167 -5.79 2.41 -16.65
N GLY A 168 -5.85 2.24 -15.34
CA GLY A 168 -6.53 3.09 -14.39
C GLY A 168 -6.60 2.45 -13.02
N PHE A 169 -7.02 3.22 -12.02
CA PHE A 169 -7.20 2.73 -10.66
C PHE A 169 -8.30 3.50 -9.92
N ARG A 170 -8.72 2.96 -8.78
CA ARG A 170 -9.69 3.59 -7.87
C ARG A 170 -9.24 3.40 -6.43
N THR A 171 -9.30 4.51 -5.68
CA THR A 171 -9.02 4.51 -4.24
C THR A 171 -10.31 4.38 -3.45
N ARG A 172 -10.26 3.62 -2.35
CA ARG A 172 -11.31 3.52 -1.34
C ARG A 172 -10.72 3.89 0.03
N MET A 173 -11.36 4.79 0.75
CA MET A 173 -10.91 5.24 2.08
C MET A 173 -11.30 4.27 3.21
N THR A 174 -11.36 2.98 2.92
CA THR A 174 -11.93 1.94 3.80
C THR A 174 -11.24 1.89 5.16
N GLY A 175 -9.91 1.87 5.18
CA GLY A 175 -9.14 1.81 6.42
C GLY A 175 -9.23 3.11 7.22
N GLU A 176 -9.18 4.27 6.56
CA GLU A 176 -9.30 5.57 7.22
C GLU A 176 -10.68 5.76 7.82
N VAL A 177 -11.74 5.48 7.06
CA VAL A 177 -13.12 5.57 7.54
C VAL A 177 -13.34 4.63 8.72
N TYR A 178 -12.81 3.40 8.67
CA TYR A 178 -12.86 2.48 9.80
C TYR A 178 -12.20 3.07 11.05
N ALA A 179 -10.98 3.60 10.92
CA ALA A 179 -10.24 4.18 12.05
C ALA A 179 -10.97 5.39 12.65
N LEU A 180 -11.49 6.28 11.82
CA LEU A 180 -12.27 7.45 12.25
C LEU A 180 -13.57 7.03 12.97
N LEU A 181 -14.32 6.09 12.42
CA LEU A 181 -15.56 5.63 13.01
C LEU A 181 -15.33 4.89 14.34
N ARG A 182 -14.25 4.09 14.42
CA ARG A 182 -13.88 3.37 15.64
C ARG A 182 -13.38 4.29 16.75
N SER A 183 -12.83 5.46 16.42
CA SER A 183 -12.20 6.35 17.41
C SER A 183 -13.02 7.59 17.72
N HIS A 184 -13.69 8.18 16.74
CA HIS A 184 -14.25 9.53 16.83
C HIS A 184 -15.77 9.63 16.59
N SER A 185 -16.45 8.50 16.32
CA SER A 185 -17.89 8.50 16.07
C SER A 185 -18.73 8.10 17.29
N VAL A 186 -20.07 8.24 17.16
CA VAL A 186 -21.01 7.69 18.14
C VAL A 186 -20.97 6.16 18.21
N LEU A 187 -20.45 5.48 17.19
CA LEU A 187 -20.29 4.03 17.15
C LEU A 187 -19.23 3.58 18.16
N ALA A 188 -18.13 4.35 18.25
CA ALA A 188 -17.01 4.08 19.17
C ALA A 188 -17.45 3.94 20.64
N ARG A 189 -18.54 4.62 21.03
CA ARG A 189 -19.03 4.61 22.43
C ARG A 189 -19.58 3.26 22.88
N LEU A 190 -19.91 2.39 21.95
CA LEU A 190 -20.47 1.05 22.20
C LEU A 190 -19.47 -0.08 21.94
N MET A 191 -18.35 0.24 21.31
CA MET A 191 -17.28 -0.72 21.00
C MET A 191 -16.34 -0.90 22.20
N SER A 192 -15.82 -2.10 22.39
CA SER A 192 -14.73 -2.33 23.33
C SER A 192 -13.49 -1.56 22.89
N ARG A 193 -12.76 -0.99 23.85
CA ARG A 193 -11.45 -0.36 23.61
C ARG A 193 -10.31 -1.36 23.63
N ASP A 194 -10.52 -2.49 24.29
CA ASP A 194 -9.53 -3.54 24.42
C ASP A 194 -9.49 -4.36 23.12
N ASP A 195 -8.36 -4.96 22.83
CA ASP A 195 -8.25 -5.99 21.80
C ASP A 195 -8.95 -7.24 22.34
N THR A 196 -10.10 -7.52 21.76
CA THR A 196 -10.98 -8.63 22.19
C THR A 196 -10.80 -9.84 21.29
N GLY A 197 -9.81 -9.81 20.37
CA GLY A 197 -9.59 -10.83 19.37
C GLY A 197 -10.52 -10.71 18.17
N TRP A 198 -10.49 -11.72 17.32
CA TRP A 198 -11.25 -11.79 16.07
C TRP A 198 -12.62 -12.43 16.27
N HIS A 199 -13.69 -11.76 15.79
CA HIS A 199 -15.06 -12.23 15.83
C HIS A 199 -15.58 -12.46 14.38
N PRO A 200 -15.31 -13.62 13.77
CA PRO A 200 -15.62 -13.90 12.37
C PRO A 200 -17.12 -13.77 12.06
N ASP A 201 -18.00 -14.27 12.91
CA ASP A 201 -19.47 -14.21 12.69
C ASP A 201 -19.98 -12.78 12.58
N ALA A 202 -19.44 -11.88 13.42
CA ALA A 202 -19.81 -10.46 13.37
C ALA A 202 -19.27 -9.78 12.11
N PHE A 203 -18.05 -10.12 11.71
CA PHE A 203 -17.44 -9.62 10.48
C PHE A 203 -18.24 -10.10 9.25
N GLU A 204 -18.56 -11.38 9.15
CA GLU A 204 -19.37 -11.95 8.07
C GLU A 204 -20.76 -11.32 7.99
N ALA A 205 -21.39 -11.11 9.14
CA ALA A 205 -22.68 -10.42 9.19
C ALA A 205 -22.60 -8.98 8.65
N GLY A 206 -21.46 -8.30 8.85
CA GLY A 206 -21.14 -7.01 8.26
C GLY A 206 -21.01 -7.07 6.73
N VAL A 207 -20.23 -8.03 6.22
CA VAL A 207 -20.10 -8.28 4.76
C VAL A 207 -21.44 -8.60 4.12
N ASP A 208 -22.26 -9.44 4.76
CA ASP A 208 -23.59 -9.78 4.30
C ASP A 208 -24.54 -8.59 4.28
N ALA A 209 -24.44 -7.66 5.24
CA ALA A 209 -25.23 -6.44 5.23
C ALA A 209 -24.88 -5.59 4.01
N ALA A 210 -23.59 -5.43 3.69
CA ALA A 210 -23.15 -4.74 2.48
C ALA A 210 -23.64 -5.42 1.20
N ARG A 211 -23.55 -6.76 1.14
CA ARG A 211 -24.03 -7.56 0.00
C ARG A 211 -25.53 -7.37 -0.25
N ARG A 212 -26.35 -7.47 0.79
CA ARG A 212 -27.82 -7.28 0.70
C ARG A 212 -28.20 -5.88 0.24
N GLY A 213 -27.45 -4.87 0.68
CA GLY A 213 -27.61 -3.49 0.21
C GLY A 213 -27.06 -3.23 -1.19
N ALA A 214 -26.48 -4.26 -1.84
CA ALA A 214 -25.84 -4.15 -3.13
C ALA A 214 -24.79 -3.00 -3.22
N GLY A 215 -24.13 -2.68 -2.11
CA GLY A 215 -23.20 -1.57 -2.01
C GLY A 215 -23.87 -0.18 -1.97
N ALA A 216 -25.17 -0.11 -1.77
CA ALA A 216 -25.92 1.13 -1.57
C ALA A 216 -26.21 1.38 -0.08
N ASP A 217 -26.60 2.60 0.26
CA ASP A 217 -27.03 3.03 1.61
C ASP A 217 -26.01 2.74 2.73
N LEU A 218 -24.73 2.98 2.47
CA LEU A 218 -23.69 2.83 3.49
C LEU A 218 -24.01 3.62 4.76
N LEU A 219 -24.52 4.86 4.64
CA LEU A 219 -24.78 5.72 5.80
C LEU A 219 -25.87 5.14 6.71
N GLY A 220 -26.95 4.58 6.15
CA GLY A 220 -27.99 3.89 6.91
C GLY A 220 -27.46 2.63 7.60
N GLN A 221 -26.66 1.85 6.91
CA GLN A 221 -26.05 0.63 7.44
C GLN A 221 -25.01 0.92 8.54
N LEU A 222 -24.27 2.02 8.45
CA LEU A 222 -23.37 2.46 9.53
C LEU A 222 -24.16 2.74 10.81
N PHE A 223 -25.33 3.38 10.74
CA PHE A 223 -26.14 3.60 11.93
C PHE A 223 -26.70 2.29 12.51
N ALA A 224 -26.95 1.29 11.66
CA ALA A 224 -27.37 -0.04 12.12
C ALA A 224 -26.35 -0.70 13.06
N VAL A 225 -25.04 -0.45 12.88
CA VAL A 225 -23.98 -0.92 13.82
C VAL A 225 -24.26 -0.43 15.24
N ARG A 226 -24.69 0.84 15.39
CA ARG A 226 -25.08 1.37 16.70
C ARG A 226 -26.32 0.68 17.26
N ALA A 227 -27.34 0.46 16.42
CA ALA A 227 -28.57 -0.22 16.83
C ALA A 227 -28.31 -1.66 17.29
N LEU A 228 -27.40 -2.38 16.62
CA LEU A 228 -26.98 -3.74 17.01
C LEU A 228 -26.36 -3.78 18.42
N GLY A 229 -25.54 -2.79 18.76
CA GLY A 229 -24.98 -2.67 20.11
C GLY A 229 -26.05 -2.29 21.16
N LEU A 230 -26.89 -1.28 20.87
CA LEU A 230 -27.94 -0.84 21.80
C LEU A 230 -28.98 -1.93 22.08
N THR A 231 -29.30 -2.75 21.10
CA THR A 231 -30.24 -3.88 21.22
C THR A 231 -29.57 -5.19 21.68
N GLN A 232 -28.28 -5.13 22.01
CA GLN A 232 -27.48 -6.27 22.46
C GLN A 232 -27.46 -7.46 21.49
N ARG A 233 -27.70 -7.22 20.20
CA ARG A 233 -27.59 -8.26 19.15
C ARG A 233 -26.12 -8.68 18.92
N TRP A 234 -25.20 -7.76 19.10
CA TRP A 234 -23.75 -8.03 19.17
C TRP A 234 -23.19 -7.49 20.48
N PRO A 235 -22.29 -8.23 21.12
CA PRO A 235 -21.54 -7.70 22.28
C PRO A 235 -20.59 -6.59 21.82
N ALA A 236 -20.24 -5.68 22.74
CA ALA A 236 -19.33 -4.56 22.51
C ALA A 236 -18.00 -4.98 21.83
N ALA A 237 -17.51 -6.17 22.19
CA ALA A 237 -16.29 -6.79 21.63
C ALA A 237 -16.38 -7.03 20.12
N ALA A 238 -17.53 -7.48 19.62
CA ALA A 238 -17.73 -7.89 18.22
C ALA A 238 -18.12 -6.74 17.28
N LEU A 239 -18.55 -5.58 17.80
CA LEU A 239 -19.04 -4.46 16.98
C LEU A 239 -17.97 -3.89 16.05
N ALA A 240 -16.71 -3.89 16.47
CA ALA A 240 -15.59 -3.42 15.64
C ALA A 240 -15.36 -4.32 14.41
N ASP A 241 -15.50 -5.64 14.59
CA ASP A 241 -15.39 -6.59 13.47
C ASP A 241 -16.60 -6.49 12.55
N HIS A 242 -17.81 -6.31 13.08
CA HIS A 242 -19.00 -6.04 12.26
C HIS A 242 -18.83 -4.78 11.40
N LEU A 243 -18.34 -3.68 11.99
CA LEU A 243 -18.04 -2.45 11.24
C LEU A 243 -16.98 -2.69 10.16
N SER A 244 -15.93 -3.42 10.49
CA SER A 244 -14.86 -3.79 9.52
C SER A 244 -15.44 -4.59 8.36
N GLY A 245 -16.25 -5.62 8.64
CA GLY A 245 -16.91 -6.43 7.62
C GLY A 245 -17.85 -5.62 6.74
N LEU A 246 -18.61 -4.69 7.33
CA LEU A 246 -19.50 -3.80 6.59
C LEU A 246 -18.73 -2.91 5.60
N LEU A 247 -17.67 -2.26 6.04
CA LEU A 247 -16.89 -1.35 5.19
C LEU A 247 -16.13 -2.11 4.10
N ILE A 248 -15.44 -3.21 4.44
CA ILE A 248 -14.76 -4.06 3.48
C ILE A 248 -15.77 -4.68 2.50
N GLY A 249 -16.92 -5.14 2.98
CA GLY A 249 -18.00 -5.65 2.14
C GLY A 249 -18.50 -4.62 1.12
N HIS A 250 -18.74 -3.37 1.53
CA HIS A 250 -19.11 -2.27 0.61
C HIS A 250 -18.03 -2.02 -0.44
N GLU A 251 -16.77 -1.96 -0.02
CA GLU A 251 -15.64 -1.81 -0.94
C GLU A 251 -15.63 -2.93 -1.98
N LEU A 252 -15.70 -4.19 -1.52
CA LEU A 252 -15.64 -5.36 -2.39
C LEU A 252 -16.83 -5.44 -3.35
N VAL A 253 -18.06 -5.24 -2.87
CA VAL A 253 -19.27 -5.25 -3.72
C VAL A 253 -19.16 -4.19 -4.84
N CYS A 254 -18.64 -3.01 -4.52
CA CYS A 254 -18.47 -1.94 -5.51
C CYS A 254 -17.27 -2.20 -6.44
N GLY A 255 -16.13 -2.66 -5.88
CA GLY A 255 -14.90 -2.89 -6.62
C GLY A 255 -14.99 -4.06 -7.61
N LEU A 256 -15.59 -5.17 -7.19
CA LEU A 256 -15.77 -6.37 -8.02
C LEU A 256 -16.60 -6.12 -9.28
N ARG A 257 -17.53 -5.17 -9.28
CA ARG A 257 -18.29 -4.78 -10.48
C ARG A 257 -17.44 -4.12 -11.55
N GLN A 258 -16.30 -3.55 -11.17
CA GLN A 258 -15.41 -2.81 -12.05
C GLN A 258 -14.13 -3.60 -12.37
N ALA A 259 -13.82 -4.60 -11.54
CA ALA A 259 -12.63 -5.44 -11.68
C ALA A 259 -12.67 -6.24 -12.99
N GLN A 260 -11.55 -6.26 -13.69
CA GLN A 260 -11.39 -7.04 -14.92
C GLN A 260 -10.17 -7.94 -14.81
N GLY A 261 -10.34 -9.21 -15.20
CA GLY A 261 -9.29 -10.21 -15.10
C GLY A 261 -9.15 -10.85 -13.70
N PRO A 262 -8.10 -11.63 -13.50
CA PRO A 262 -7.79 -12.26 -12.22
C PRO A 262 -7.61 -11.22 -11.10
N LEU A 263 -8.24 -11.47 -9.94
CA LEU A 263 -8.09 -10.63 -8.75
C LEU A 263 -6.89 -11.11 -7.93
N VAL A 264 -5.97 -10.20 -7.64
CA VAL A 264 -4.77 -10.46 -6.84
C VAL A 264 -4.70 -9.45 -5.70
N LEU A 265 -4.38 -9.91 -4.49
CA LEU A 265 -4.18 -9.03 -3.33
C LEU A 265 -2.68 -8.80 -3.08
N VAL A 266 -2.33 -7.56 -2.74
CA VAL A 266 -0.97 -7.18 -2.31
C VAL A 266 -1.08 -6.32 -1.05
N GLY A 267 -0.44 -6.71 0.04
CA GLY A 267 -0.46 -5.92 1.26
C GLY A 267 -0.01 -6.65 2.52
N GLU A 268 -0.37 -6.08 3.64
CA GLU A 268 -0.08 -6.63 4.97
C GLU A 268 -0.92 -7.89 5.21
N ALA A 269 -0.28 -8.95 5.72
CA ALA A 269 -0.86 -10.29 5.78
C ALA A 269 -2.19 -10.34 6.53
N ALA A 270 -2.25 -9.78 7.76
CA ALA A 270 -3.46 -9.84 8.58
C ALA A 270 -4.64 -9.08 7.95
N LEU A 271 -4.35 -7.96 7.26
CA LEU A 271 -5.39 -7.23 6.53
C LEU A 271 -5.84 -7.99 5.28
N CYS A 272 -4.92 -8.55 4.52
CA CYS A 272 -5.25 -9.40 3.37
C CYS A 272 -6.09 -10.63 3.77
N GLU A 273 -5.83 -11.25 4.91
CA GLU A 273 -6.64 -12.35 5.44
C GLU A 273 -8.10 -11.93 5.67
N ARG A 274 -8.35 -10.74 6.22
CA ARG A 274 -9.71 -10.18 6.38
C ARG A 274 -10.40 -10.00 5.02
N TYR A 275 -9.67 -9.48 4.02
CA TYR A 275 -10.21 -9.32 2.67
C TYR A 275 -10.48 -10.67 1.98
N VAL A 276 -9.60 -11.65 2.14
CA VAL A 276 -9.82 -13.03 1.63
C VAL A 276 -11.06 -13.65 2.29
N HIS A 277 -11.24 -13.46 3.60
CA HIS A 277 -12.41 -13.93 4.31
C HIS A 277 -13.69 -13.29 3.76
N ALA A 278 -13.70 -11.97 3.59
CA ALA A 278 -14.83 -11.24 3.00
C ALA A 278 -15.12 -11.65 1.53
N LEU A 279 -14.07 -11.86 0.72
CA LEU A 279 -14.21 -12.33 -0.67
C LEU A 279 -14.86 -13.71 -0.74
N ARG A 280 -14.48 -14.62 0.17
CA ARG A 280 -15.13 -15.95 0.26
C ARG A 280 -16.62 -15.85 0.58
N SER A 281 -17.01 -14.93 1.47
CA SER A 281 -18.43 -14.67 1.77
C SER A 281 -19.19 -14.08 0.57
N LEU A 282 -18.47 -13.58 -0.45
CA LEU A 282 -19.02 -13.09 -1.72
C LEU A 282 -18.85 -14.09 -2.87
N ASP A 283 -18.49 -15.32 -2.58
CA ASP A 283 -18.22 -16.41 -3.55
C ASP A 283 -17.08 -16.08 -4.54
N VAL A 284 -16.11 -15.26 -4.11
CA VAL A 284 -14.93 -14.88 -4.89
C VAL A 284 -13.66 -15.43 -4.25
N VAL A 285 -12.81 -16.07 -5.06
CA VAL A 285 -11.50 -16.54 -4.64
C VAL A 285 -10.43 -15.74 -5.40
N PRO A 286 -9.54 -15.00 -4.71
CA PRO A 286 -8.45 -14.32 -5.38
C PRO A 286 -7.46 -15.32 -5.97
N THR A 287 -6.84 -14.97 -7.09
CA THR A 287 -5.86 -15.81 -7.77
C THR A 287 -4.53 -15.88 -7.02
N GLY A 288 -4.22 -14.85 -6.23
CA GLY A 288 -3.02 -14.80 -5.40
C GLY A 288 -3.13 -13.76 -4.28
N VAL A 289 -2.34 -13.96 -3.23
CA VAL A 289 -2.16 -13.02 -2.12
C VAL A 289 -0.67 -12.88 -1.88
N HIS A 290 -0.17 -11.66 -1.97
CA HIS A 290 1.26 -11.36 -1.91
C HIS A 290 1.53 -10.32 -0.83
N ALA A 291 2.71 -10.42 -0.20
CA ALA A 291 3.22 -9.39 0.69
C ALA A 291 3.61 -8.13 -0.08
N ASN A 292 4.03 -7.09 0.63
CA ASN A 292 4.57 -5.86 0.03
C ASN A 292 5.76 -6.18 -0.90
N THR A 293 5.66 -5.79 -2.15
CA THR A 293 6.62 -6.04 -3.23
C THR A 293 7.44 -4.80 -3.60
N ALA A 294 7.41 -3.73 -2.80
CA ALA A 294 8.08 -2.46 -3.12
C ALA A 294 9.59 -2.62 -3.36
N HIS A 295 10.29 -3.47 -2.59
CA HIS A 295 11.72 -3.74 -2.78
C HIS A 295 12.03 -4.32 -4.16
N LEU A 296 11.18 -5.24 -4.66
CA LEU A 296 11.31 -5.79 -6.02
C LEU A 296 11.00 -4.76 -7.09
N GLY A 297 10.01 -3.88 -6.85
CA GLY A 297 9.69 -2.78 -7.75
C GLY A 297 10.82 -1.77 -7.87
N LEU A 298 11.42 -1.38 -6.74
CA LEU A 298 12.58 -0.50 -6.71
C LEU A 298 13.79 -1.14 -7.39
N TRP A 299 14.00 -2.44 -7.17
CA TRP A 299 15.03 -3.20 -7.88
C TRP A 299 14.86 -3.12 -9.39
N GLN A 300 13.67 -3.46 -9.88
CA GLN A 300 13.37 -3.46 -11.32
C GLN A 300 13.53 -2.07 -11.95
N LEU A 301 12.99 -1.03 -11.33
CA LEU A 301 13.13 0.35 -11.79
C LEU A 301 14.58 0.83 -11.80
N GLY A 302 15.37 0.40 -10.83
CA GLY A 302 16.79 0.73 -10.75
C GLY A 302 17.61 0.07 -11.85
N LEU A 303 17.32 -1.17 -12.23
CA LEU A 303 17.95 -1.84 -13.37
C LEU A 303 17.64 -1.12 -14.68
N GLN A 304 16.37 -0.83 -14.93
CA GLN A 304 15.93 -0.11 -16.14
C GLN A 304 16.58 1.27 -16.26
N ALA A 305 16.69 2.01 -15.14
CA ALA A 305 17.37 3.31 -15.13
C ALA A 305 18.88 3.21 -15.41
N ALA A 306 19.53 2.11 -15.04
CA ALA A 306 20.95 1.88 -15.30
C ALA A 306 21.21 1.49 -16.76
N GLU A 307 20.32 0.71 -17.38
CA GLU A 307 20.44 0.32 -18.80
C GLU A 307 20.34 1.50 -19.76
N VAL A 308 19.51 2.51 -19.43
CA VAL A 308 19.37 3.74 -20.24
C VAL A 308 20.56 4.68 -20.08
N ALA A 309 21.29 4.58 -18.96
CA ALA A 309 22.44 5.44 -18.67
C ALA A 309 23.76 4.88 -19.20
N ALA A 310 23.81 3.62 -19.67
CA ALA A 310 24.98 2.91 -20.22
C ALA A 310 25.07 3.08 -21.73
#